data_cdf76b942c78134b63baee908903a078
#
_entry.id   cdf76b942c78134b63baee908903a078
#
_cell.length_a   1.000
_cell.length_b   1.000
_cell.length_c   1.000
_cell.angle_alpha   90.00
_cell.angle_beta   90.00
_cell.angle_gamma   90.00
#
_symmetry.space_group_name_H-M   'P 1'
#
loop_
_entity.id
_entity.type
_entity.pdbx_description
1 polymer ?
#
loop_
_entity_poly.entity_id
_entity_poly.type
_entity_poly.pdbx_seq_one_letter_code
_entity_poly.pdbx_strand_id
1 'polypeptide(L)'
;MDAHIWWFRCKDNQRGCEWLSACFEDLSKELKNKNIRLSHQRLKVLEYISENRIHPTVDQVYSELHKEIPTLSKTTVYNTLNVLVEAGLVKVISIEDNETRYDIVTKNHGHFKCISCGRIFDFEIDIDSFETQDLKGFKILHKDVYFKGICPDC
;
A
#
# COMPACT_ATOMS: atom_id res chain seq x y z
N MET A 1 17.80 9.94 -0.06
CA MET A 1 17.97 8.53 0.39
C MET A 1 16.65 7.84 0.13
N ASP A 2 16.67 6.91 -0.83
CA ASP A 2 15.46 6.39 -1.47
C ASP A 2 14.64 5.50 -0.55
N ALA A 3 13.34 5.76 -0.46
CA ALA A 3 12.33 4.94 0.21
C ALA A 3 12.33 3.45 -0.27
N HIS A 4 13.01 3.17 -1.38
CA HIS A 4 13.13 1.87 -2.02
C HIS A 4 14.02 0.85 -1.28
N ILE A 5 14.95 1.31 -0.42
CA ILE A 5 15.90 0.41 0.27
C ILE A 5 15.24 -0.28 1.49
N TRP A 6 14.17 0.29 2.00
CA TRP A 6 13.50 -0.08 3.22
C TRP A 6 12.74 -1.39 3.15
N TRP A 7 12.03 -1.57 2.06
CA TRP A 7 11.11 -2.68 1.91
C TRP A 7 11.80 -4.04 1.74
N PHE A 8 12.97 -4.07 1.10
CA PHE A 8 13.78 -5.29 0.97
C PHE A 8 14.38 -5.74 2.31
N ARG A 9 14.59 -4.83 3.24
CA ARG A 9 15.24 -5.15 4.53
C ARG A 9 14.32 -5.88 5.50
N CYS A 10 13.02 -5.68 5.43
CA CYS A 10 12.05 -6.36 6.32
C CYS A 10 11.75 -7.81 5.90
N LYS A 11 11.96 -8.20 4.64
CA LYS A 11 11.58 -9.54 4.13
C LYS A 11 12.64 -10.63 4.29
N ASP A 12 13.91 -10.30 4.38
CA ASP A 12 14.99 -11.29 4.21
C ASP A 12 15.56 -11.88 5.51
N ASN A 13 14.96 -11.62 6.68
CA ASN A 13 15.59 -12.13 7.89
C ASN A 13 14.63 -12.79 8.89
N GLN A 14 14.73 -14.11 9.00
CA GLN A 14 14.05 -14.99 9.95
C GLN A 14 14.56 -14.85 11.41
N ARG A 15 15.10 -13.71 11.82
CA ARG A 15 15.60 -13.48 13.19
C ARG A 15 14.70 -12.50 13.95
N GLY A 16 14.12 -13.01 15.04
CA GLY A 16 13.05 -12.44 15.84
C GLY A 16 13.23 -11.02 16.41
N CYS A 17 12.18 -10.54 16.99
CA CYS A 17 11.93 -9.35 17.86
C CYS A 17 12.73 -8.04 17.68
N GLU A 18 14.02 -8.05 17.37
CA GLU A 18 14.82 -6.83 17.16
C GLU A 18 14.43 -6.07 15.87
N TRP A 19 13.86 -6.75 14.88
CA TRP A 19 13.49 -6.20 13.59
C TRP A 19 12.13 -5.48 13.58
N LEU A 20 11.23 -5.87 14.45
CA LEU A 20 9.94 -5.19 14.63
C LEU A 20 10.15 -3.76 15.15
N SER A 21 11.09 -3.55 16.05
CA SER A 21 11.41 -2.21 16.56
C SER A 21 12.06 -1.32 15.49
N ALA A 22 12.96 -1.86 14.68
CA ALA A 22 13.60 -1.12 13.59
C ALA A 22 12.61 -0.70 12.51
N CYS A 23 11.68 -1.60 12.11
CA CYS A 23 10.62 -1.29 11.15
C CYS A 23 9.68 -0.20 11.69
N PHE A 24 9.28 -0.29 12.96
CA PHE A 24 8.42 0.69 13.61
C PHE A 24 9.07 2.08 13.76
N GLU A 25 10.36 2.13 14.13
CA GLU A 25 11.11 3.39 14.21
C GLU A 25 11.18 4.07 12.85
N ASP A 26 11.33 3.31 11.83
CA ASP A 26 11.48 3.78 10.48
C ASP A 26 10.12 4.30 9.95
N LEU A 27 9.03 3.57 10.09
CA LEU A 27 7.68 4.07 9.78
C LEU A 27 7.36 5.35 10.56
N SER A 28 7.82 5.44 11.80
CA SER A 28 7.69 6.66 12.63
C SER A 28 8.47 7.84 12.05
N LYS A 29 9.67 7.61 11.51
CA LYS A 29 10.46 8.64 10.82
C LYS A 29 9.78 9.10 9.54
N GLU A 30 9.22 8.17 8.76
CA GLU A 30 8.49 8.51 7.54
C GLU A 30 7.26 9.40 7.84
N LEU A 31 6.46 9.07 8.84
CA LEU A 31 5.35 9.92 9.25
C LEU A 31 5.82 11.32 9.68
N LYS A 32 6.92 11.41 10.44
CA LYS A 32 7.50 12.70 10.84
C LYS A 32 8.00 13.49 9.65
N ASN A 33 8.71 12.86 8.72
CA ASN A 33 9.22 13.51 7.50
C ASN A 33 8.10 14.09 6.64
N LYS A 34 6.92 13.47 6.68
CA LYS A 34 5.70 13.94 6.00
C LYS A 34 4.85 14.90 6.85
N ASN A 35 5.36 15.36 8.00
CA ASN A 35 4.65 16.21 8.97
C ASN A 35 3.32 15.59 9.47
N ILE A 36 3.22 14.27 9.51
CA ILE A 36 2.06 13.57 10.03
C ILE A 36 2.23 13.38 11.54
N ARG A 37 1.23 13.84 12.31
CA ARG A 37 1.22 13.62 13.77
C ARG A 37 1.23 12.13 14.08
N LEU A 38 2.22 11.70 14.84
CA LEU A 38 2.33 10.32 15.30
C LEU A 38 1.17 9.95 16.23
N SER A 39 0.58 8.78 16.00
CA SER A 39 -0.27 8.08 16.95
C SER A 39 -0.07 6.57 16.76
N HIS A 40 -0.27 5.81 17.83
CA HIS A 40 -0.18 4.36 17.78
C HIS A 40 -1.09 3.75 16.70
N GLN A 41 -2.32 4.25 16.60
CA GLN A 41 -3.28 3.78 15.59
C GLN A 41 -2.80 4.04 14.15
N ARG A 42 -2.22 5.23 13.87
CA ARG A 42 -1.68 5.55 12.54
C ARG A 42 -0.50 4.68 12.16
N LEU A 43 0.39 4.43 13.11
CA LEU A 43 1.53 3.55 12.91
C LEU A 43 1.08 2.13 12.61
N LYS A 44 0.11 1.60 13.37
CA LYS A 44 -0.44 0.25 13.15
C LYS A 44 -1.16 0.12 11.81
N VAL A 45 -1.87 1.14 11.35
CA VAL A 45 -2.48 1.13 10.01
C VAL A 45 -1.41 1.11 8.93
N LEU A 46 -0.37 1.95 9.03
CA LEU A 46 0.73 1.98 8.06
C LEU A 46 1.53 0.67 8.07
N GLU A 47 1.84 0.13 9.25
CA GLU A 47 2.49 -1.17 9.43
C GLU A 47 1.69 -2.28 8.73
N TYR A 48 0.39 -2.36 9.00
CA TYR A 48 -0.49 -3.36 8.39
C TYR A 48 -0.48 -3.30 6.86
N ILE A 49 -0.58 -2.10 6.26
CA ILE A 49 -0.53 -1.94 4.80
C ILE A 49 0.84 -2.32 4.25
N SER A 50 1.92 -2.00 4.96
CA SER A 50 3.29 -2.29 4.50
C SER A 50 3.63 -3.79 4.53
N GLU A 51 3.08 -4.52 5.48
CA GLU A 51 3.34 -5.95 5.65
C GLU A 51 2.41 -6.84 4.79
N ASN A 52 1.19 -6.35 4.52
CA ASN A 52 0.16 -7.12 3.84
C ASN A 52 -0.11 -6.59 2.43
N ARG A 53 0.52 -7.20 1.44
CA ARG A 53 0.32 -6.88 0.01
C ARG A 53 -0.93 -7.53 -0.59
N ILE A 54 -2.01 -7.52 0.17
CA ILE A 54 -3.31 -8.03 -0.28
C ILE A 54 -4.22 -6.93 -0.81
N HIS A 55 -3.73 -5.69 -0.85
CA HIS A 55 -4.50 -4.50 -1.23
C HIS A 55 -5.81 -4.41 -0.44
N PRO A 56 -5.72 -4.24 0.89
CA PRO A 56 -6.89 -4.33 1.75
C PRO A 56 -7.84 -3.15 1.57
N THR A 57 -9.11 -3.40 1.88
CA THR A 57 -10.13 -2.36 2.05
C THR A 57 -10.07 -1.78 3.47
N VAL A 58 -10.77 -0.66 3.71
CA VAL A 58 -10.95 -0.10 5.07
C VAL A 58 -11.51 -1.15 6.02
N ASP A 59 -12.48 -1.97 5.55
CA ASP A 59 -13.13 -2.99 6.37
C ASP A 59 -12.17 -4.09 6.79
N GLN A 60 -11.31 -4.53 5.89
CA GLN A 60 -10.29 -5.54 6.18
C GLN A 60 -9.25 -5.02 7.16
N VAL A 61 -8.72 -3.80 6.94
CA VAL A 61 -7.78 -3.16 7.89
C VAL A 61 -8.41 -3.02 9.27
N TYR A 62 -9.65 -2.52 9.32
CA TYR A 62 -10.37 -2.37 10.58
C TYR A 62 -10.58 -3.71 11.30
N SER A 63 -11.07 -4.73 10.59
CA SER A 63 -11.36 -6.04 11.18
C SER A 63 -10.13 -6.70 11.81
N GLU A 64 -8.96 -6.56 11.17
CA GLU A 64 -7.73 -7.13 11.72
C GLU A 64 -7.19 -6.31 12.88
N LEU A 65 -7.06 -5.00 12.71
CA LEU A 65 -6.46 -4.15 13.75
C LEU A 65 -7.36 -3.95 14.98
N HIS A 66 -8.68 -4.07 14.84
CA HIS A 66 -9.61 -4.00 15.98
C HIS A 66 -9.42 -5.14 16.98
N LYS A 67 -8.89 -6.30 16.54
CA LYS A 67 -8.54 -7.42 17.43
C LYS A 67 -7.44 -7.05 18.41
N GLU A 68 -6.46 -6.24 17.98
CA GLU A 68 -5.33 -5.78 18.79
C GLU A 68 -5.63 -4.45 19.51
N ILE A 69 -6.43 -3.59 18.89
CA ILE A 69 -6.76 -2.25 19.37
C ILE A 69 -8.26 -2.07 19.46
N PRO A 70 -8.91 -2.53 20.57
CA PRO A 70 -10.37 -2.48 20.70
C PRO A 70 -10.97 -1.07 20.66
N THR A 71 -10.17 -0.03 20.92
CA THR A 71 -10.56 1.39 20.84
C THR A 71 -10.48 1.96 19.41
N LEU A 72 -9.97 1.20 18.44
CA LEU A 72 -9.90 1.63 17.05
C LEU A 72 -11.31 1.66 16.45
N SER A 73 -11.68 2.75 15.81
CA SER A 73 -12.92 2.86 15.05
C SER A 73 -12.65 2.77 13.54
N LYS A 74 -13.65 2.32 12.79
CA LYS A 74 -13.60 2.29 11.33
C LYS A 74 -13.36 3.69 10.73
N THR A 75 -13.96 4.72 11.33
CA THR A 75 -13.73 6.12 10.95
C THR A 75 -12.27 6.53 11.15
N THR A 76 -11.63 6.06 12.23
CA THR A 76 -10.20 6.34 12.48
C THR A 76 -9.32 5.69 11.41
N VAL A 77 -9.62 4.45 11.00
CA VAL A 77 -8.90 3.77 9.91
C VAL A 77 -9.05 4.55 8.61
N TYR A 78 -10.27 4.89 8.22
CA TYR A 78 -10.57 5.67 7.02
C TYR A 78 -9.81 7.01 6.99
N ASN A 79 -9.92 7.80 8.06
CA ASN A 79 -9.22 9.08 8.16
C ASN A 79 -7.70 8.94 8.14
N THR A 80 -7.18 7.87 8.74
CA THR A 80 -5.74 7.58 8.71
C THR A 80 -5.28 7.26 7.30
N LEU A 81 -6.00 6.38 6.59
CA LEU A 81 -5.67 6.03 5.20
C LEU A 81 -5.71 7.27 4.29
N ASN A 82 -6.70 8.15 4.45
CA ASN A 82 -6.74 9.40 3.69
C ASN A 82 -5.50 10.28 3.93
N VAL A 83 -5.09 10.46 5.19
CA VAL A 83 -3.87 11.20 5.54
C VAL A 83 -2.63 10.57 4.92
N LEU A 84 -2.53 9.24 4.90
CA LEU A 84 -1.41 8.52 4.29
C LEU A 84 -1.40 8.63 2.77
N VAL A 85 -2.58 8.66 2.14
CA VAL A 85 -2.73 8.89 0.69
C VAL A 85 -2.31 10.32 0.31
N GLU A 86 -2.79 11.34 1.04
CA GLU A 86 -2.40 12.74 0.83
C GLU A 86 -0.89 12.95 1.00
N ALA A 87 -0.26 12.21 1.91
CA ALA A 87 1.18 12.25 2.13
C ALA A 87 1.99 11.45 1.08
N GLY A 88 1.33 10.69 0.20
CA GLY A 88 1.98 9.85 -0.82
C GLY A 88 2.68 8.62 -0.24
N LEU A 89 2.29 8.15 0.94
CA LEU A 89 2.79 6.91 1.55
C LEU A 89 1.96 5.69 1.14
N VAL A 90 0.69 5.91 0.87
CA VAL A 90 -0.28 4.91 0.41
C VAL A 90 -0.93 5.43 -0.85
N LYS A 91 -1.29 4.56 -1.78
CA LYS A 91 -2.09 4.89 -2.95
C LYS A 91 -3.44 4.15 -2.93
N VAL A 92 -4.41 4.76 -3.58
CA VAL A 92 -5.70 4.13 -3.83
C VAL A 92 -5.62 3.32 -5.11
N ILE A 93 -6.12 2.08 -5.08
CA ILE A 93 -6.27 1.22 -6.24
C ILE A 93 -7.74 1.16 -6.64
N SER A 94 -8.04 1.58 -7.86
CA SER A 94 -9.39 1.60 -8.42
C SER A 94 -9.56 0.51 -9.48
N ILE A 95 -9.36 -0.76 -9.09
CA ILE A 95 -9.57 -1.91 -9.99
C ILE A 95 -11.07 -2.23 -10.15
N GLU A 96 -11.88 -1.88 -9.17
CA GLU A 96 -13.32 -2.10 -9.12
C GLU A 96 -14.06 -0.80 -8.86
N ASP A 97 -15.19 -0.63 -9.51
CA ASP A 97 -16.00 0.58 -9.38
C ASP A 97 -16.65 0.73 -7.99
N ASN A 98 -16.76 -0.36 -7.24
CA ASN A 98 -17.48 -0.40 -5.97
C ASN A 98 -16.62 -0.60 -4.71
N GLU A 99 -15.30 -0.79 -4.84
CA GLU A 99 -14.44 -1.09 -3.71
C GLU A 99 -13.11 -0.35 -3.77
N THR A 100 -12.90 0.51 -2.80
CA THR A 100 -11.62 1.22 -2.62
C THR A 100 -10.63 0.33 -1.89
N ARG A 101 -9.50 0.05 -2.54
CA ARG A 101 -8.38 -0.69 -1.96
C ARG A 101 -7.16 0.19 -1.82
N TYR A 102 -6.28 -0.18 -0.90
CA TYR A 102 -5.11 0.59 -0.54
C TYR A 102 -3.84 -0.23 -0.74
N ASP A 103 -2.80 0.43 -1.24
CA ASP A 103 -1.49 -0.14 -1.47
C ASP A 103 -0.39 0.79 -0.97
N ILE A 104 0.68 0.20 -0.44
CA ILE A 104 1.86 0.97 -0.03
C ILE A 104 2.59 1.51 -1.28
N VAL A 105 3.00 2.76 -1.25
CA VAL A 105 3.77 3.35 -2.35
C VAL A 105 5.18 2.75 -2.36
N THR A 106 5.45 1.94 -3.38
CA THR A 106 6.74 1.33 -3.66
C THR A 106 7.19 1.67 -5.08
N LYS A 107 8.08 0.87 -5.68
CA LYS A 107 8.41 0.98 -7.10
C LYS A 107 7.14 0.81 -7.96
N ASN A 108 7.18 1.39 -9.16
CA ASN A 108 6.12 1.21 -10.12
C ASN A 108 5.90 -0.28 -10.40
N HIS A 109 4.66 -0.71 -10.27
CA HIS A 109 4.22 -2.08 -10.54
C HIS A 109 2.79 -2.06 -11.08
N GLY A 110 2.45 -3.10 -11.82
CA GLY A 110 1.09 -3.33 -12.28
C GLY A 110 0.31 -4.24 -11.33
N HIS A 111 -1.00 -4.23 -11.46
CA HIS A 111 -1.91 -5.07 -10.70
C HIS A 111 -2.70 -5.99 -11.62
N PHE A 112 -2.73 -7.27 -11.31
CA PHE A 112 -3.59 -8.25 -11.98
C PHE A 112 -4.71 -8.67 -11.04
N LYS A 113 -5.96 -8.53 -11.45
CA LYS A 113 -7.12 -9.03 -10.73
C LYS A 113 -7.64 -10.31 -11.32
N CYS A 114 -7.72 -11.35 -10.50
CA CYS A 114 -8.42 -12.58 -10.87
C CYS A 114 -9.93 -12.38 -10.71
N ILE A 115 -10.67 -12.55 -11.82
CA ILE A 115 -12.14 -12.43 -11.83
C ILE A 115 -12.83 -13.65 -11.20
N SER A 116 -12.12 -14.78 -11.05
CA SER A 116 -12.64 -16.02 -10.46
C SER A 116 -12.56 -15.98 -8.92
N CYS A 117 -11.38 -15.75 -8.35
CA CYS A 117 -11.18 -15.77 -6.89
C CYS A 117 -11.11 -14.38 -6.23
N GLY A 118 -11.14 -13.30 -7.01
CA GLY A 118 -11.09 -11.92 -6.51
C GLY A 118 -9.71 -11.47 -6.00
N ARG A 119 -8.67 -12.35 -5.98
CA ARG A 119 -7.33 -11.97 -5.54
C ARG A 119 -6.69 -10.96 -6.49
N ILE A 120 -5.88 -10.06 -5.92
CA ILE A 120 -5.04 -9.12 -6.65
C ILE A 120 -3.59 -9.57 -6.51
N PHE A 121 -2.85 -9.50 -7.59
CA PHE A 121 -1.44 -9.85 -7.68
C PHE A 121 -0.66 -8.67 -8.22
N ASP A 122 0.49 -8.36 -7.60
CA ASP A 122 1.44 -7.39 -8.12
C ASP A 122 2.34 -8.05 -9.16
N PHE A 123 2.70 -7.33 -10.19
CA PHE A 123 3.73 -7.73 -11.14
C PHE A 123 4.65 -6.55 -11.47
N GLU A 124 5.92 -6.85 -11.67
CA GLU A 124 6.90 -5.84 -12.04
C GLU A 124 6.69 -5.41 -13.49
N ILE A 125 6.68 -4.11 -13.70
CA ILE A 125 6.61 -3.50 -15.03
C ILE A 125 7.35 -2.17 -15.03
N ASP A 126 8.13 -1.91 -16.06
CA ASP A 126 8.70 -0.60 -16.32
C ASP A 126 7.69 0.29 -17.03
N ILE A 127 6.84 0.94 -16.22
CA ILE A 127 5.82 1.87 -16.71
C ILE A 127 6.45 3.18 -17.18
N ASP A 128 7.64 3.52 -16.68
CA ASP A 128 8.30 4.80 -16.99
C ASP A 128 8.84 4.80 -18.41
N SER A 129 9.25 3.64 -18.92
CA SER A 129 9.70 3.48 -20.31
C SER A 129 8.55 3.48 -21.33
N PHE A 130 7.30 3.42 -20.89
CA PHE A 130 6.17 3.43 -21.80
C PHE A 130 5.96 4.81 -22.40
N GLU A 131 6.18 4.92 -23.71
CA GLU A 131 5.94 6.11 -24.52
C GLU A 131 5.03 5.77 -25.72
N THR A 132 4.16 6.68 -26.07
CA THR A 132 3.34 6.61 -27.29
C THR A 132 3.23 7.97 -27.94
N GLN A 133 3.23 7.99 -29.29
CA GLN A 133 3.09 9.22 -30.04
C GLN A 133 1.73 9.89 -29.83
N ASP A 134 0.70 9.10 -29.51
CA ASP A 134 -0.66 9.60 -29.26
C ASP A 134 -0.76 10.50 -28.04
N LEU A 135 0.19 10.37 -27.10
CA LEU A 135 0.24 11.19 -25.88
C LEU A 135 1.32 12.28 -25.93
N LYS A 136 1.86 12.56 -27.12
CA LYS A 136 2.83 13.63 -27.26
C LYS A 136 2.25 14.99 -26.88
N GLY A 137 2.90 15.66 -25.92
CA GLY A 137 2.47 16.97 -25.39
C GLY A 137 1.44 16.89 -24.26
N PHE A 138 0.96 15.70 -23.87
CA PHE A 138 0.13 15.54 -22.67
C PHE A 138 0.99 15.59 -21.42
N LYS A 139 0.48 16.23 -20.37
CA LYS A 139 1.07 16.20 -19.03
C LYS A 139 0.48 15.01 -18.28
N ILE A 140 1.20 13.88 -18.29
CA ILE A 140 0.80 12.68 -17.53
C ILE A 140 1.10 12.90 -16.06
N LEU A 141 0.10 12.77 -15.19
CA LEU A 141 0.24 12.93 -13.75
C LEU A 141 0.44 11.59 -13.04
N HIS A 142 -0.24 10.53 -13.52
CA HIS A 142 -0.16 9.18 -12.98
C HIS A 142 -0.18 8.17 -14.11
N LYS A 143 0.52 7.04 -13.91
CA LYS A 143 0.49 5.89 -14.80
C LYS A 143 0.16 4.66 -13.96
N ASP A 144 -0.94 3.98 -14.29
CA ASP A 144 -1.37 2.76 -13.64
C ASP A 144 -1.59 1.67 -14.69
N VAL A 145 -1.22 0.45 -14.37
CA VAL A 145 -1.43 -0.71 -15.25
C VAL A 145 -2.25 -1.75 -14.51
N TYR A 146 -3.41 -2.08 -15.08
CA TYR A 146 -4.34 -3.06 -14.52
C TYR A 146 -4.66 -4.13 -15.55
N PHE A 147 -4.50 -5.40 -15.15
CA PHE A 147 -4.98 -6.53 -15.92
C PHE A 147 -6.09 -7.26 -15.16
N LYS A 148 -7.07 -7.75 -15.89
CA LYS A 148 -8.14 -8.62 -15.38
C LYS A 148 -8.14 -9.93 -16.15
N GLY A 149 -8.25 -11.05 -15.45
CA GLY A 149 -8.25 -12.39 -16.06
C GLY A 149 -8.46 -13.47 -15.01
N ILE A 150 -7.96 -14.68 -15.28
CA ILE A 150 -8.03 -15.82 -14.37
C ILE A 150 -6.61 -16.16 -13.96
N CYS A 151 -6.36 -16.32 -12.64
CA CYS A 151 -5.04 -16.68 -12.14
C CYS A 151 -4.76 -18.19 -12.34
N PRO A 152 -3.47 -18.62 -12.29
CA PRO A 152 -3.11 -20.02 -12.48
C PRO A 152 -3.74 -20.99 -11.48
N ASP A 153 -4.12 -20.51 -10.28
CA ASP A 153 -4.71 -21.33 -9.22
C ASP A 153 -6.23 -21.53 -9.38
N CYS A 154 -6.85 -20.89 -10.36
CA CYS A 154 -8.26 -21.00 -10.69
C CYS A 154 -8.50 -21.74 -12.00
#